data_f33ddfdcddf111218c151627327b1717
#
_entry.id   f33ddfdcddf111218c151627327b1717
#
_cell.length_a   1.000
_cell.length_b   1.000
_cell.length_c   1.000
_cell.angle_alpha   90.00
_cell.angle_beta   90.00
_cell.angle_gamma   90.00
#
_symmetry.space_group_name_H-M   'P 1'
#
loop_
_entity.id
_entity.type
_entity.pdbx_description
1 polymer ?
#
loop_
_entity_poly.entity_id
_entity_poly.type
_entity_poly.pdbx_seq_one_letter_code
_entity_poly.pdbx_strand_id
1 'polypeptide(L)'
;AMLHHHGDWDTQYLNMRTNDNLTFTEIEHSNFRSNARCVVFDACFNGSFHRDNCIANEYIFRNGGTVATLAGSVNIIQDKWYDRYIGLLACGVSVGYINQHTAYLESHVIGDPTFTFLSTPPAKGSADLLCRDMLEHASHYTDKALLRTLHTSPLATVRLQAFTMLCNRKSPILNDAITTALNDNYEMLQRFAVNQMAKSGSPMLIPAFARLLTRPNLSKRVAFNAYQAIQFFDKQKLAEAVDKELCNREILLTKPDSFCNAIRSQVEKMGARWDTDILDLCHDSLDKKHALRQTGYMRIYCPAYLLPIVADY
;
A
#
# COMPACT_ATOMS: atom_id res chain seq x y z
N ALA A 1 7.00 -14.17 -14.76
CA ALA A 1 6.50 -14.84 -13.54
C ALA A 1 6.32 -13.82 -12.43
N MET A 2 5.40 -14.06 -11.54
CA MET A 2 5.24 -13.32 -10.28
C MET A 2 5.37 -14.33 -9.14
N LEU A 3 6.26 -14.03 -8.19
CA LEU A 3 6.58 -14.89 -7.06
C LEU A 3 6.16 -14.19 -5.77
N HIS A 4 5.16 -14.76 -5.09
CA HIS A 4 4.66 -14.26 -3.81
C HIS A 4 5.05 -15.23 -2.71
N HIS A 5 6.02 -14.85 -1.86
CA HIS A 5 6.55 -15.67 -0.78
C HIS A 5 7.24 -14.82 0.28
N HIS A 6 7.69 -15.43 1.36
CA HIS A 6 8.63 -14.79 2.26
C HIS A 6 10.04 -14.79 1.67
N GLY A 7 10.83 -13.77 1.94
CA GLY A 7 12.18 -13.65 1.41
C GLY A 7 13.13 -12.92 2.34
N ASP A 8 14.42 -13.14 2.07
CA ASP A 8 15.53 -12.34 2.53
C ASP A 8 16.43 -12.02 1.32
N TRP A 9 17.48 -11.25 1.53
CA TRP A 9 18.38 -10.86 0.44
C TRP A 9 19.02 -12.06 -0.28
N ASP A 10 19.28 -13.15 0.45
CA ASP A 10 19.96 -14.37 0.00
C ASP A 10 19.06 -15.60 -0.08
N THR A 11 17.79 -15.49 0.30
CA THR A 11 16.89 -16.65 0.45
C THR A 11 15.48 -16.35 -0.03
N GLN A 12 14.90 -17.30 -0.75
CA GLN A 12 13.46 -17.42 -1.03
C GLN A 12 12.88 -18.53 -0.17
N TYR A 13 11.90 -18.21 0.68
CA TYR A 13 11.18 -19.17 1.50
C TYR A 13 9.96 -19.70 0.74
N LEU A 14 10.14 -20.74 -0.06
CA LEU A 14 9.11 -21.25 -0.96
C LEU A 14 7.99 -21.97 -0.20
N ASN A 15 8.35 -22.70 0.87
CA ASN A 15 7.39 -23.37 1.73
C ASN A 15 7.89 -23.41 3.19
N MET A 16 7.35 -22.53 4.01
CA MET A 16 7.76 -22.45 5.43
C MET A 16 7.36 -23.67 6.28
N ARG A 17 6.41 -24.51 5.80
CA ARG A 17 6.00 -25.73 6.53
C ARG A 17 6.98 -26.88 6.31
N THR A 18 7.52 -26.99 5.11
CA THR A 18 8.48 -28.04 4.72
C THR A 18 9.92 -27.55 4.77
N ASN A 19 10.13 -26.27 5.10
CA ASN A 19 11.42 -25.60 5.08
C ASN A 19 12.11 -25.65 3.71
N ASP A 20 11.31 -25.67 2.63
CA ASP A 20 11.82 -25.61 1.25
C ASP A 20 12.23 -24.17 0.96
N ASN A 21 13.53 -23.94 0.87
CA ASN A 21 14.12 -22.67 0.60
C ASN A 21 14.95 -22.74 -0.68
N LEU A 22 15.13 -21.59 -1.34
CA LEU A 22 16.09 -21.43 -2.42
C LEU A 22 17.09 -20.36 -2.01
N THR A 23 18.29 -20.77 -1.67
CA THR A 23 19.41 -19.90 -1.24
C THR A 23 20.39 -19.67 -2.40
N PHE A 24 21.32 -18.72 -2.24
CA PHE A 24 22.43 -18.56 -3.18
C PHE A 24 23.19 -19.87 -3.42
N THR A 25 23.50 -20.59 -2.34
CA THR A 25 24.25 -21.84 -2.43
C THR A 25 23.52 -22.86 -3.29
N GLU A 26 22.20 -22.97 -3.16
CA GLU A 26 21.39 -23.88 -3.95
C GLU A 26 21.29 -23.43 -5.40
N ILE A 27 21.19 -22.14 -5.67
CA ILE A 27 21.23 -21.59 -7.02
C ILE A 27 22.59 -21.86 -7.68
N GLU A 28 23.68 -21.69 -6.90
CA GLU A 28 25.04 -21.90 -7.38
C GLU A 28 25.35 -23.36 -7.70
N HIS A 29 24.95 -24.27 -6.82
CA HIS A 29 25.25 -25.69 -6.94
C HIS A 29 24.23 -26.46 -7.78
N SER A 30 23.04 -25.91 -8.00
CA SER A 30 22.06 -26.50 -8.88
C SER A 30 22.17 -25.97 -10.31
N ASN A 31 21.67 -26.73 -11.27
CA ASN A 31 21.50 -26.23 -12.64
C ASN A 31 20.26 -25.31 -12.74
N PHE A 32 20.01 -24.49 -11.70
CA PHE A 32 18.89 -23.58 -11.69
C PHE A 32 18.94 -22.64 -12.88
N ARG A 33 17.88 -22.58 -13.66
CA ARG A 33 17.70 -21.66 -14.77
C ARG A 33 16.26 -21.19 -14.80
N SER A 34 16.06 -19.89 -14.73
CA SER A 34 14.75 -19.29 -14.93
C SER A 34 14.47 -19.17 -16.43
N ASN A 35 13.34 -19.69 -16.88
CA ASN A 35 12.84 -19.50 -18.26
C ASN A 35 11.91 -18.27 -18.37
N ALA A 36 11.57 -17.63 -17.26
CA ALA A 36 10.76 -16.42 -17.25
C ALA A 36 11.57 -15.22 -17.72
N ARG A 37 11.11 -14.52 -18.74
CA ARG A 37 11.80 -13.32 -19.26
C ARG A 37 11.77 -12.16 -18.29
N CYS A 38 10.71 -12.04 -17.48
CA CYS A 38 10.57 -11.06 -16.41
C CYS A 38 10.05 -11.75 -15.15
N VAL A 39 10.64 -11.43 -13.99
CA VAL A 39 10.23 -11.95 -12.68
C VAL A 39 9.91 -10.80 -11.75
N VAL A 40 8.73 -10.85 -11.16
CA VAL A 40 8.29 -9.91 -10.11
C VAL A 40 8.36 -10.63 -8.77
N PHE A 41 9.19 -10.14 -7.87
CA PHE A 41 9.33 -10.64 -6.51
C PHE A 41 8.44 -9.82 -5.56
N ASP A 42 7.28 -10.34 -5.24
CA ASP A 42 6.47 -9.85 -4.14
C ASP A 42 6.93 -10.54 -2.84
N ALA A 43 8.15 -10.22 -2.44
CA ALA A 43 8.89 -10.84 -1.34
C ALA A 43 9.84 -9.84 -0.69
N CYS A 44 10.05 -10.00 0.63
CA CYS A 44 10.93 -9.12 1.38
C CYS A 44 12.38 -9.27 0.92
N PHE A 45 13.10 -8.17 0.80
CA PHE A 45 14.56 -8.06 0.62
C PHE A 45 15.16 -8.72 -0.62
N ASN A 46 14.41 -9.43 -1.45
CA ASN A 46 14.97 -10.15 -2.59
C ASN A 46 15.67 -9.25 -3.63
N GLY A 47 15.43 -7.93 -3.61
CA GLY A 47 16.09 -6.92 -4.42
C GLY A 47 17.11 -6.08 -3.64
N SER A 48 17.68 -6.56 -2.55
CA SER A 48 18.64 -5.82 -1.70
C SER A 48 20.03 -5.73 -2.31
N PHE A 49 20.11 -5.20 -3.50
CA PHE A 49 21.35 -5.06 -4.29
C PHE A 49 22.42 -4.13 -3.64
N HIS A 50 22.08 -3.40 -2.61
CA HIS A 50 23.02 -2.63 -1.78
C HIS A 50 23.94 -3.52 -0.96
N ARG A 51 23.67 -4.81 -0.89
CA ARG A 51 24.59 -5.85 -0.46
C ARG A 51 25.40 -6.33 -1.67
N ASP A 52 26.42 -7.13 -1.48
CA ASP A 52 27.27 -7.62 -2.56
C ASP A 52 26.49 -8.41 -3.62
N ASN A 53 25.40 -9.06 -3.21
CA ASN A 53 24.50 -9.79 -4.08
C ASN A 53 23.07 -9.87 -3.50
N CYS A 54 22.09 -10.27 -4.33
CA CYS A 54 20.71 -10.56 -3.89
C CYS A 54 20.06 -11.58 -4.82
N ILE A 55 18.97 -12.20 -4.36
CA ILE A 55 18.23 -13.22 -5.13
C ILE A 55 17.87 -12.72 -6.54
N ALA A 56 17.38 -11.49 -6.66
CA ALA A 56 16.97 -10.94 -7.95
C ALA A 56 18.15 -10.85 -8.95
N ASN A 57 19.37 -10.60 -8.47
CA ASN A 57 20.60 -10.64 -9.28
C ASN A 57 20.89 -12.04 -9.81
N GLU A 58 20.71 -13.07 -8.97
CA GLU A 58 20.93 -14.45 -9.36
C GLU A 58 20.05 -14.86 -10.55
N TYR A 59 18.81 -14.39 -10.58
CA TYR A 59 17.92 -14.65 -11.72
C TYR A 59 18.35 -13.97 -13.01
N ILE A 60 19.04 -12.83 -12.92
CA ILE A 60 19.52 -12.06 -14.08
C ILE A 60 20.89 -12.59 -14.57
N PHE A 61 21.85 -12.78 -13.66
CA PHE A 61 23.25 -13.01 -14.01
C PHE A 61 23.63 -14.48 -14.12
N ARG A 62 22.77 -15.40 -13.69
CA ARG A 62 22.93 -16.83 -13.99
C ARG A 62 22.39 -17.17 -15.38
N ASN A 63 22.91 -18.23 -15.98
CA ASN A 63 22.62 -18.69 -17.35
C ASN A 63 21.13 -19.06 -17.59
N GLY A 64 20.21 -18.12 -17.39
CA GLY A 64 18.77 -18.26 -17.55
C GLY A 64 18.21 -17.39 -18.68
N GLY A 65 16.90 -17.37 -18.79
CA GLY A 65 16.17 -16.55 -19.75
C GLY A 65 15.68 -15.21 -19.18
N THR A 66 15.92 -14.92 -17.89
CA THR A 66 15.43 -13.70 -17.24
C THR A 66 16.26 -12.49 -17.66
N VAL A 67 15.60 -11.46 -18.13
CA VAL A 67 16.22 -10.21 -18.59
C VAL A 67 15.90 -9.02 -17.69
N ALA A 68 14.82 -9.11 -16.91
CA ALA A 68 14.44 -8.08 -15.97
C ALA A 68 13.77 -8.69 -14.73
N THR A 69 14.04 -8.11 -13.56
CA THR A 69 13.32 -8.41 -12.32
C THR A 69 12.79 -7.13 -11.70
N LEU A 70 11.64 -7.23 -11.04
CA LEU A 70 11.08 -6.22 -10.14
C LEU A 70 11.17 -6.78 -8.71
N ALA A 71 11.87 -6.10 -7.83
CA ALA A 71 12.09 -6.59 -6.47
C ALA A 71 12.29 -5.44 -5.48
N GLY A 72 11.95 -5.68 -4.21
CA GLY A 72 12.14 -4.71 -3.13
C GLY A 72 13.44 -4.92 -2.35
N SER A 73 14.07 -3.82 -1.96
CA SER A 73 15.29 -3.82 -1.12
C SER A 73 14.98 -3.78 0.39
N VAL A 74 13.70 -3.77 0.76
CA VAL A 74 13.23 -3.73 2.15
C VAL A 74 12.16 -4.78 2.40
N ASN A 75 11.71 -4.84 3.66
CA ASN A 75 10.59 -5.66 4.04
C ASN A 75 9.31 -5.21 3.31
N ILE A 76 8.74 -6.09 2.51
CA ILE A 76 7.47 -5.88 1.82
C ILE A 76 6.34 -6.28 2.76
N ILE A 77 6.10 -5.44 3.74
CA ILE A 77 4.95 -5.57 4.61
C ILE A 77 3.87 -4.67 4.05
N GLN A 78 2.76 -5.28 3.63
CA GLN A 78 1.50 -4.63 3.35
C GLN A 78 1.53 -3.51 2.31
N ASP A 79 0.61 -3.60 1.36
CA ASP A 79 0.19 -2.51 0.49
C ASP A 79 1.27 -1.88 -0.39
N LYS A 80 2.38 -2.59 -0.60
CA LYS A 80 3.34 -2.32 -1.66
C LYS A 80 3.03 -3.26 -2.81
N TRP A 81 2.20 -2.79 -3.73
CA TRP A 81 1.71 -3.59 -4.85
C TRP A 81 2.62 -3.43 -6.06
N TYR A 82 3.66 -4.25 -6.15
CA TYR A 82 4.52 -4.31 -7.34
C TYR A 82 3.76 -4.79 -8.58
N ASP A 83 2.70 -5.56 -8.34
CA ASP A 83 1.84 -6.16 -9.35
C ASP A 83 0.76 -5.23 -9.90
N ARG A 84 0.58 -4.06 -9.29
CA ARG A 84 -0.53 -3.14 -9.61
C ARG A 84 -0.65 -2.85 -11.11
N TYR A 85 0.48 -2.68 -11.79
CA TYR A 85 0.54 -2.32 -13.19
C TYR A 85 1.00 -3.46 -14.09
N ILE A 86 1.07 -4.70 -13.58
CA ILE A 86 1.58 -5.83 -14.35
C ILE A 86 0.75 -6.07 -15.61
N GLY A 87 -0.56 -5.79 -15.59
CA GLY A 87 -1.44 -5.87 -16.75
C GLY A 87 -1.02 -4.94 -17.89
N LEU A 88 -0.35 -3.84 -17.60
CA LEU A 88 0.15 -2.91 -18.62
C LEU A 88 1.23 -3.53 -19.51
N LEU A 89 1.95 -4.57 -19.04
CA LEU A 89 2.89 -5.32 -19.88
C LEU A 89 2.18 -5.91 -21.11
N ALA A 90 0.91 -6.28 -20.98
CA ALA A 90 0.10 -6.72 -22.12
C ALA A 90 -0.22 -5.60 -23.12
N CYS A 91 -0.08 -4.35 -22.72
CA CYS A 91 -0.22 -3.16 -23.57
C CYS A 91 1.09 -2.75 -24.25
N GLY A 92 2.17 -3.54 -24.11
CA GLY A 92 3.47 -3.28 -24.72
C GLY A 92 4.31 -2.22 -24.01
N VAL A 93 3.97 -1.85 -22.77
CA VAL A 93 4.83 -0.97 -21.98
C VAL A 93 6.05 -1.72 -21.42
N SER A 94 7.12 -0.99 -21.14
CA SER A 94 8.33 -1.60 -20.58
C SER A 94 8.22 -1.89 -19.08
N VAL A 95 9.09 -2.77 -18.59
CA VAL A 95 9.19 -3.08 -17.15
C VAL A 95 9.55 -1.83 -16.34
N GLY A 96 10.45 -1.00 -16.87
CA GLY A 96 10.81 0.28 -16.23
C GLY A 96 9.63 1.24 -16.11
N TYR A 97 8.77 1.29 -17.12
CA TYR A 97 7.55 2.11 -17.07
C TYR A 97 6.63 1.71 -15.89
N ILE A 98 6.45 0.40 -15.66
CA ILE A 98 5.66 -0.08 -14.52
C ILE A 98 6.28 0.36 -13.21
N ASN A 99 7.60 0.18 -13.05
CA ASN A 99 8.29 0.54 -11.82
C ASN A 99 8.23 2.04 -11.54
N GLN A 100 8.37 2.87 -12.57
CA GLN A 100 8.25 4.33 -12.46
C GLN A 100 6.89 4.75 -11.86
N HIS A 101 5.82 4.05 -12.22
CA HIS A 101 4.48 4.35 -11.73
C HIS A 101 4.10 3.66 -10.42
N THR A 102 4.92 2.74 -9.92
CA THR A 102 4.74 2.13 -8.59
C THR A 102 5.08 3.11 -7.47
N ALA A 103 5.97 4.06 -7.73
CA ALA A 103 6.34 5.17 -6.85
C ALA A 103 6.88 4.78 -5.45
N TYR A 104 7.45 3.58 -5.31
CA TYR A 104 8.15 3.18 -4.09
C TYR A 104 9.66 3.25 -4.34
N LEU A 105 10.37 4.02 -3.50
CA LEU A 105 11.83 4.17 -3.60
C LEU A 105 12.56 2.84 -3.39
N GLU A 106 11.93 1.92 -2.69
CA GLU A 106 12.48 0.60 -2.38
C GLU A 106 12.17 -0.45 -3.45
N SER A 107 11.42 -0.09 -4.50
CA SER A 107 11.15 -0.95 -5.65
C SER A 107 12.18 -0.71 -6.75
N HIS A 108 12.81 -1.78 -7.19
CA HIS A 108 13.91 -1.71 -8.13
C HIS A 108 13.66 -2.59 -9.35
N VAL A 109 14.10 -2.09 -10.51
CA VAL A 109 14.31 -2.91 -11.70
C VAL A 109 15.76 -3.31 -11.73
N ILE A 110 16.03 -4.61 -11.76
CA ILE A 110 17.36 -5.16 -11.97
C ILE A 110 17.36 -5.84 -13.34
N GLY A 111 18.34 -5.54 -14.18
CA GLY A 111 18.41 -5.98 -15.57
C GLY A 111 17.93 -4.90 -16.55
N ASP A 112 17.26 -5.29 -17.62
CA ASP A 112 16.84 -4.39 -18.69
C ASP A 112 15.50 -3.70 -18.42
N PRO A 113 15.47 -2.40 -18.05
CA PRO A 113 14.22 -1.67 -17.81
C PRO A 113 13.42 -1.41 -19.10
N THR A 114 14.05 -1.53 -20.27
CA THR A 114 13.39 -1.29 -21.56
C THR A 114 12.69 -2.52 -22.11
N PHE A 115 12.85 -3.67 -21.44
CA PHE A 115 12.24 -4.92 -21.87
C PHE A 115 10.72 -4.79 -21.96
N THR A 116 10.18 -5.21 -23.10
CA THR A 116 8.75 -5.27 -23.41
C THR A 116 8.37 -6.66 -23.87
N PHE A 117 7.10 -7.02 -23.68
CA PHE A 117 6.55 -8.23 -24.29
C PHE A 117 5.94 -7.90 -25.66
N LEU A 118 6.23 -8.76 -26.65
CA LEU A 118 5.44 -8.78 -27.87
C LEU A 118 4.09 -9.42 -27.54
N SER A 119 3.07 -8.62 -27.41
CA SER A 119 1.75 -9.08 -27.02
C SER A 119 0.71 -8.70 -28.07
N THR A 120 -0.35 -9.50 -28.17
CA THR A 120 -1.57 -9.07 -28.89
C THR A 120 -2.15 -7.89 -28.11
N PRO A 121 -2.41 -6.74 -28.73
CA PRO A 121 -3.00 -5.61 -28.05
C PRO A 121 -4.29 -6.02 -27.33
N PRO A 122 -4.49 -5.59 -26.06
CA PRO A 122 -5.72 -5.88 -25.35
C PRO A 122 -6.93 -5.29 -26.08
N ALA A 123 -8.11 -5.85 -25.81
CA ALA A 123 -9.35 -5.39 -26.40
C ALA A 123 -9.57 -3.89 -26.14
N LYS A 124 -10.05 -3.17 -27.15
CA LYS A 124 -10.37 -1.74 -27.02
C LYS A 124 -11.32 -1.53 -25.84
N GLY A 125 -11.00 -0.57 -24.97
CA GLY A 125 -11.78 -0.29 -23.75
C GLY A 125 -11.48 -1.21 -22.58
N SER A 126 -10.46 -2.08 -22.68
CA SER A 126 -9.98 -2.86 -21.52
C SER A 126 -9.50 -1.95 -20.39
N ALA A 127 -9.54 -2.45 -19.15
CA ALA A 127 -9.09 -1.72 -17.98
C ALA A 127 -7.63 -1.26 -18.12
N ASP A 128 -6.76 -2.11 -18.65
CA ASP A 128 -5.34 -1.82 -18.80
C ASP A 128 -5.09 -0.69 -19.81
N LEU A 129 -5.77 -0.71 -20.97
CA LEU A 129 -5.67 0.40 -21.93
C LEU A 129 -6.18 1.72 -21.38
N LEU A 130 -7.29 1.71 -20.64
CA LEU A 130 -7.81 2.91 -19.99
C LEU A 130 -6.86 3.42 -18.91
N CYS A 131 -6.29 2.53 -18.08
CA CYS A 131 -5.29 2.91 -17.09
C CYS A 131 -4.03 3.48 -17.75
N ARG A 132 -3.58 2.89 -18.84
CA ARG A 132 -2.45 3.41 -19.63
C ARG A 132 -2.74 4.82 -20.15
N ASP A 133 -3.91 5.04 -20.77
CA ASP A 133 -4.32 6.36 -21.26
C ASP A 133 -4.34 7.40 -20.14
N MET A 134 -4.87 7.05 -18.97
CA MET A 134 -4.89 7.92 -17.79
C MET A 134 -3.48 8.26 -17.28
N LEU A 135 -2.51 7.36 -17.43
CA LEU A 135 -1.10 7.62 -17.06
C LEU A 135 -0.40 8.51 -18.09
N GLU A 136 -0.54 8.18 -19.37
CA GLU A 136 0.13 8.89 -20.48
C GLU A 136 -0.44 10.30 -20.71
N HIS A 137 -1.74 10.47 -20.50
CA HIS A 137 -2.46 11.73 -20.75
C HIS A 137 -3.03 12.32 -19.45
N ALA A 138 -2.31 12.22 -18.34
CA ALA A 138 -2.78 12.62 -17.02
C ALA A 138 -3.34 14.05 -16.99
N SER A 139 -2.77 15.00 -17.75
CA SER A 139 -3.22 16.40 -17.81
C SER A 139 -4.60 16.60 -18.44
N HIS A 140 -5.08 15.64 -19.25
CA HIS A 140 -6.41 15.72 -19.87
C HIS A 140 -7.55 15.42 -18.88
N TYR A 141 -7.25 14.84 -17.74
CA TYR A 141 -8.25 14.46 -16.74
C TYR A 141 -8.36 15.52 -15.65
N THR A 142 -9.48 16.21 -15.55
CA THR A 142 -9.76 17.12 -14.44
C THR A 142 -10.08 16.34 -13.16
N ASP A 143 -9.91 16.95 -12.00
CA ASP A 143 -10.24 16.31 -10.71
C ASP A 143 -11.70 15.90 -10.62
N LYS A 144 -12.62 16.73 -11.16
CA LYS A 144 -14.05 16.39 -11.24
C LYS A 144 -14.31 15.16 -12.13
N ALA A 145 -13.60 15.06 -13.27
CA ALA A 145 -13.71 13.90 -14.15
C ALA A 145 -13.17 12.64 -13.46
N LEU A 146 -12.05 12.73 -12.74
CA LEU A 146 -11.48 11.63 -11.97
C LEU A 146 -12.42 11.19 -10.85
N LEU A 147 -12.99 12.12 -10.08
CA LEU A 147 -13.97 11.78 -9.04
C LEU A 147 -15.21 11.11 -9.65
N ARG A 148 -15.71 11.60 -10.79
CA ARG A 148 -16.79 10.93 -11.51
C ARG A 148 -16.41 9.51 -11.94
N THR A 149 -15.21 9.32 -12.49
CA THR A 149 -14.70 7.99 -12.87
C THR A 149 -14.63 7.06 -11.66
N LEU A 150 -14.16 7.56 -10.52
CA LEU A 150 -14.13 6.82 -9.26
C LEU A 150 -15.54 6.35 -8.83
N HIS A 151 -16.55 7.20 -9.01
CA HIS A 151 -17.94 6.85 -8.66
C HIS A 151 -18.61 5.88 -9.63
N THR A 152 -18.34 6.02 -10.93
CA THR A 152 -19.21 5.44 -11.96
C THR A 152 -18.57 4.34 -12.81
N SER A 153 -17.25 4.23 -12.84
CA SER A 153 -16.60 3.22 -13.67
C SER A 153 -16.90 1.80 -13.17
N PRO A 154 -17.36 0.89 -14.03
CA PRO A 154 -17.55 -0.51 -13.66
C PRO A 154 -16.22 -1.24 -13.43
N LEU A 155 -15.11 -0.71 -13.95
CA LEU A 155 -13.79 -1.32 -13.91
C LEU A 155 -13.05 -0.90 -12.64
N ALA A 156 -12.83 -1.83 -11.73
CA ALA A 156 -12.23 -1.57 -10.41
C ALA A 156 -10.82 -0.97 -10.49
N THR A 157 -9.99 -1.43 -11.41
CA THR A 157 -8.63 -0.92 -11.60
C THR A 157 -8.62 0.51 -12.15
N VAL A 158 -9.62 0.87 -12.97
CA VAL A 158 -9.81 2.25 -13.48
C VAL A 158 -10.25 3.18 -12.35
N ARG A 159 -11.14 2.72 -11.44
CA ARG A 159 -11.49 3.49 -10.23
C ARG A 159 -10.27 3.71 -9.34
N LEU A 160 -9.46 2.66 -9.12
CA LEU A 160 -8.21 2.77 -8.37
C LEU A 160 -7.23 3.74 -9.03
N GLN A 161 -7.11 3.72 -10.36
CA GLN A 161 -6.26 4.66 -11.08
C GLN A 161 -6.74 6.11 -10.92
N ALA A 162 -8.03 6.37 -11.07
CA ALA A 162 -8.62 7.68 -10.85
C ALA A 162 -8.35 8.20 -9.43
N PHE A 163 -8.57 7.37 -8.42
CA PHE A 163 -8.27 7.69 -7.03
C PHE A 163 -6.79 8.02 -6.82
N THR A 164 -5.89 7.22 -7.39
CA THR A 164 -4.44 7.46 -7.28
C THR A 164 -4.03 8.80 -7.88
N MET A 165 -4.60 9.16 -9.03
CA MET A 165 -4.31 10.46 -9.65
C MET A 165 -4.75 11.63 -8.77
N LEU A 166 -5.92 11.52 -8.12
CA LEU A 166 -6.39 12.53 -7.16
C LEU A 166 -5.44 12.64 -5.94
N CYS A 167 -4.94 11.50 -5.43
CA CYS A 167 -3.98 11.48 -4.34
C CYS A 167 -2.65 12.13 -4.73
N ASN A 168 -2.09 11.77 -5.90
CA ASN A 168 -0.81 12.27 -6.36
C ASN A 168 -0.83 13.80 -6.62
N ARG A 169 -1.99 14.32 -7.04
CA ARG A 169 -2.20 15.77 -7.24
C ARG A 169 -2.46 16.52 -5.94
N LYS A 170 -2.64 15.84 -4.82
CA LYS A 170 -3.12 16.44 -3.56
C LYS A 170 -4.39 17.27 -3.81
N SER A 171 -5.33 16.68 -4.56
CA SER A 171 -6.53 17.35 -5.03
C SER A 171 -7.32 18.01 -3.88
N PRO A 172 -7.89 19.21 -4.04
CA PRO A 172 -8.73 19.84 -3.01
C PRO A 172 -9.99 19.04 -2.68
N ILE A 173 -10.42 18.12 -3.57
CA ILE A 173 -11.55 17.22 -3.35
C ILE A 173 -11.12 15.84 -2.85
N LEU A 174 -9.91 15.72 -2.29
CA LEU A 174 -9.36 14.45 -1.86
C LEU A 174 -10.17 13.78 -0.74
N ASN A 175 -10.74 14.54 0.18
CA ASN A 175 -11.57 13.98 1.24
C ASN A 175 -12.84 13.30 0.70
N ASP A 176 -13.46 13.87 -0.34
CA ASP A 176 -14.61 13.26 -1.02
C ASP A 176 -14.20 11.98 -1.75
N ALA A 177 -13.04 12.02 -2.42
CA ALA A 177 -12.49 10.85 -3.09
C ALA A 177 -12.16 9.72 -2.10
N ILE A 178 -11.55 10.03 -0.95
CA ILE A 178 -11.28 9.05 0.12
C ILE A 178 -12.59 8.47 0.64
N THR A 179 -13.57 9.31 0.95
CA THR A 179 -14.89 8.86 1.44
C THR A 179 -15.56 7.91 0.45
N THR A 180 -15.49 8.22 -0.84
CA THR A 180 -15.99 7.36 -1.92
C THR A 180 -15.26 6.03 -1.97
N ALA A 181 -13.93 6.07 -1.97
CA ALA A 181 -13.08 4.89 -2.08
C ALA A 181 -13.17 3.95 -0.86
N LEU A 182 -13.39 4.48 0.35
CA LEU A 182 -13.67 3.68 1.55
C LEU A 182 -14.96 2.86 1.44
N ASN A 183 -15.91 3.30 0.62
CA ASN A 183 -17.18 2.61 0.39
C ASN A 183 -17.18 1.73 -0.87
N ASP A 184 -16.07 1.65 -1.60
CA ASP A 184 -15.96 0.80 -2.78
C ASP A 184 -16.01 -0.69 -2.41
N ASN A 185 -16.37 -1.54 -3.36
CA ASN A 185 -16.38 -2.99 -3.19
C ASN A 185 -15.04 -3.65 -3.58
N TYR A 186 -14.10 -2.88 -4.14
CA TYR A 186 -12.78 -3.36 -4.51
C TYR A 186 -11.81 -3.21 -3.33
N GLU A 187 -11.40 -4.33 -2.76
CA GLU A 187 -10.58 -4.37 -1.54
C GLU A 187 -9.28 -3.56 -1.66
N MET A 188 -8.59 -3.65 -2.80
CA MET A 188 -7.35 -2.88 -3.01
C MET A 188 -7.61 -1.37 -2.95
N LEU A 189 -8.71 -0.90 -3.55
CA LEU A 189 -9.08 0.51 -3.49
C LEU A 189 -9.41 0.95 -2.06
N GLN A 190 -10.16 0.12 -1.30
CA GLN A 190 -10.44 0.40 0.11
C GLN A 190 -9.15 0.52 0.93
N ARG A 191 -8.21 -0.42 0.77
CA ARG A 191 -6.93 -0.41 1.47
C ARG A 191 -6.11 0.84 1.13
N PHE A 192 -6.08 1.19 -0.15
CA PHE A 192 -5.40 2.40 -0.62
C PHE A 192 -6.03 3.66 -0.02
N ALA A 193 -7.36 3.69 0.06
CA ALA A 193 -8.11 4.78 0.69
C ALA A 193 -7.82 4.89 2.19
N VAL A 194 -7.75 3.76 2.92
CA VAL A 194 -7.37 3.74 4.34
C VAL A 194 -5.97 4.33 4.54
N ASN A 195 -5.01 3.97 3.69
CA ASN A 195 -3.66 4.52 3.78
C ASN A 195 -3.61 6.02 3.50
N GLN A 196 -4.37 6.50 2.51
CA GLN A 196 -4.45 7.93 2.22
C GLN A 196 -5.21 8.70 3.32
N MET A 197 -6.24 8.12 3.89
CA MET A 197 -6.96 8.64 5.04
C MET A 197 -6.03 8.81 6.25
N ALA A 198 -5.22 7.79 6.56
CA ALA A 198 -4.23 7.84 7.63
C ALA A 198 -3.16 8.94 7.38
N LYS A 199 -2.66 9.05 6.14
CA LYS A 199 -1.72 10.12 5.77
C LYS A 199 -2.33 11.52 5.88
N SER A 200 -3.61 11.66 5.55
CA SER A 200 -4.34 12.92 5.65
C SER A 200 -4.56 13.33 7.11
N GLY A 201 -4.91 12.38 7.99
CA GLY A 201 -5.31 12.64 9.36
C GLY A 201 -6.48 13.63 9.49
N SER A 202 -7.21 13.90 8.41
CA SER A 202 -8.27 14.91 8.38
C SER A 202 -9.44 14.55 9.28
N PRO A 203 -9.82 15.43 10.24
CA PRO A 203 -11.00 15.19 11.09
C PRO A 203 -12.31 15.03 10.29
N MET A 204 -12.37 15.59 9.09
CA MET A 204 -13.54 15.47 8.19
C MET A 204 -13.80 14.02 7.77
N LEU A 205 -12.79 13.15 7.85
CA LEU A 205 -12.89 11.75 7.48
C LEU A 205 -13.36 10.84 8.61
N ILE A 206 -13.43 11.34 9.86
CA ILE A 206 -13.84 10.55 11.02
C ILE A 206 -15.20 9.87 10.82
N PRO A 207 -16.25 10.52 10.28
CA PRO A 207 -17.54 9.83 10.07
C PRO A 207 -17.45 8.69 9.04
N ALA A 208 -16.68 8.87 7.97
CA ALA A 208 -16.47 7.81 6.97
C ALA A 208 -15.63 6.66 7.55
N PHE A 209 -14.65 6.99 8.36
CA PHE A 209 -13.82 6.02 9.05
C PHE A 209 -14.63 5.20 10.08
N ALA A 210 -15.46 5.85 10.90
CA ALA A 210 -16.34 5.15 11.84
C ALA A 210 -17.27 4.16 11.12
N ARG A 211 -17.87 4.56 9.98
CA ARG A 211 -18.68 3.65 9.16
C ARG A 211 -17.87 2.46 8.62
N LEU A 212 -16.61 2.66 8.24
CA LEU A 212 -15.76 1.56 7.80
C LEU A 212 -15.48 0.59 8.95
N LEU A 213 -15.04 1.09 10.11
CA LEU A 213 -14.70 0.28 11.29
C LEU A 213 -15.89 -0.55 11.79
N THR A 214 -17.11 -0.02 11.67
CA THR A 214 -18.34 -0.68 12.13
C THR A 214 -19.00 -1.58 11.08
N ARG A 215 -18.34 -1.80 9.92
CA ARG A 215 -18.87 -2.67 8.86
C ARG A 215 -18.71 -4.15 9.24
N PRO A 216 -19.81 -4.95 9.33
CA PRO A 216 -19.74 -6.32 9.85
C PRO A 216 -18.87 -7.28 9.05
N ASN A 217 -18.85 -7.14 7.72
CA ASN A 217 -18.17 -8.04 6.79
C ASN A 217 -16.92 -7.39 6.16
N LEU A 218 -16.21 -6.58 6.94
CA LEU A 218 -14.98 -5.98 6.47
C LEU A 218 -13.91 -7.06 6.26
N SER A 219 -13.25 -7.06 5.10
CA SER A 219 -12.18 -8.03 4.86
C SER A 219 -11.07 -7.89 5.92
N LYS A 220 -10.44 -9.01 6.29
CA LYS A 220 -9.38 -9.01 7.31
C LYS A 220 -8.21 -8.07 6.95
N ARG A 221 -7.92 -7.94 5.67
CA ARG A 221 -6.83 -7.05 5.18
C ARG A 221 -7.21 -5.58 5.32
N VAL A 222 -8.45 -5.21 4.93
CA VAL A 222 -8.94 -3.84 5.13
C VAL A 222 -9.04 -3.51 6.61
N ALA A 223 -9.58 -4.44 7.43
CA ALA A 223 -9.67 -4.28 8.88
C ALA A 223 -8.30 -4.04 9.52
N PHE A 224 -7.30 -4.83 9.13
CA PHE A 224 -5.94 -4.66 9.63
C PHE A 224 -5.40 -3.25 9.36
N ASN A 225 -5.50 -2.77 8.12
CA ASN A 225 -5.05 -1.42 7.77
C ASN A 225 -5.88 -0.35 8.50
N ALA A 226 -7.18 -0.56 8.61
CA ALA A 226 -8.07 0.36 9.32
C ALA A 226 -7.69 0.47 10.81
N TYR A 227 -7.41 -0.65 11.48
CA TYR A 227 -6.95 -0.62 12.89
C TYR A 227 -5.62 0.10 13.04
N GLN A 228 -4.66 -0.09 12.13
CA GLN A 228 -3.41 0.68 12.13
C GLN A 228 -3.64 2.18 11.89
N ALA A 229 -4.69 2.53 11.15
CA ALA A 229 -5.01 3.93 10.87
C ALA A 229 -5.60 4.68 12.07
N ILE A 230 -6.18 3.98 13.06
CA ILE A 230 -6.82 4.58 14.24
C ILE A 230 -5.87 5.54 14.97
N GLN A 231 -4.58 5.20 15.07
CA GLN A 231 -3.59 6.01 15.78
C GLN A 231 -3.36 7.42 15.19
N PHE A 232 -3.84 7.68 13.98
CA PHE A 232 -3.69 8.98 13.32
C PHE A 232 -4.90 9.90 13.51
N PHE A 233 -5.87 9.49 14.33
CA PHE A 233 -7.09 10.24 14.59
C PHE A 233 -7.29 10.50 16.08
N ASP A 234 -7.94 11.63 16.37
CA ASP A 234 -8.37 11.97 17.73
C ASP A 234 -9.23 10.84 18.30
N LYS A 235 -8.79 10.30 19.43
CA LYS A 235 -9.39 9.13 20.06
C LYS A 235 -10.84 9.38 20.49
N GLN A 236 -11.09 10.53 21.14
CA GLN A 236 -12.39 10.84 21.66
C GLN A 236 -13.40 11.04 20.52
N LYS A 237 -13.05 11.86 19.52
CA LYS A 237 -13.92 12.12 18.37
C LYS A 237 -14.21 10.86 17.56
N LEU A 238 -13.20 9.99 17.41
CA LEU A 238 -13.41 8.72 16.71
C LEU A 238 -14.30 7.76 17.54
N ALA A 239 -14.11 7.68 18.85
CA ALA A 239 -14.95 6.87 19.74
C ALA A 239 -16.39 7.32 19.69
N GLU A 240 -16.66 8.62 19.80
CA GLU A 240 -18.01 9.20 19.69
C GLU A 240 -18.67 8.87 18.34
N ALA A 241 -17.90 8.99 17.24
CA ALA A 241 -18.41 8.66 15.91
C ALA A 241 -18.69 7.15 15.73
N VAL A 242 -17.84 6.30 16.28
CA VAL A 242 -18.03 4.83 16.27
C VAL A 242 -19.27 4.46 17.10
N ASP A 243 -19.44 5.01 18.30
CA ASP A 243 -20.62 4.74 19.13
C ASP A 243 -21.91 5.18 18.45
N LYS A 244 -21.89 6.34 17.79
CA LYS A 244 -23.03 6.81 16.99
C LYS A 244 -23.39 5.83 15.88
N GLU A 245 -22.41 5.32 15.14
CA GLU A 245 -22.65 4.35 14.08
C GLU A 245 -23.16 3.01 14.64
N LEU A 246 -22.62 2.54 15.75
CA LEU A 246 -23.06 1.30 16.40
C LEU A 246 -24.51 1.40 16.92
N CYS A 247 -24.91 2.57 17.46
CA CYS A 247 -26.28 2.81 17.93
C CYS A 247 -27.30 2.92 16.79
N ASN A 248 -26.88 3.40 15.60
CA ASN A 248 -27.77 3.61 14.46
C ASN A 248 -27.96 2.36 13.58
N ARG A 249 -27.28 1.25 13.86
CA ARG A 249 -27.37 0.03 13.07
C ARG A 249 -28.33 -0.96 13.73
N GLU A 250 -29.31 -1.45 12.95
CA GLU A 250 -29.94 -2.75 13.17
C GLU A 250 -28.91 -3.83 12.84
N ILE A 251 -28.06 -4.17 13.80
CA ILE A 251 -27.01 -5.15 13.61
C ILE A 251 -27.64 -6.53 13.83
N LEU A 252 -27.98 -7.20 12.73
CA LEU A 252 -28.37 -8.62 12.72
C LEU A 252 -27.13 -9.53 12.89
N LEU A 253 -26.37 -9.32 13.96
CA LEU A 253 -25.22 -10.16 14.28
C LEU A 253 -25.59 -11.15 15.38
N THR A 254 -25.13 -12.37 15.25
CA THR A 254 -25.32 -13.42 16.25
C THR A 254 -24.67 -13.10 17.60
N LYS A 255 -23.74 -12.16 17.64
CA LYS A 255 -23.06 -11.64 18.84
C LYS A 255 -22.79 -10.14 18.72
N PRO A 256 -23.80 -9.28 18.67
CA PRO A 256 -23.62 -7.84 18.46
C PRO A 256 -22.72 -7.19 19.52
N ASP A 257 -22.89 -7.58 20.80
CA ASP A 257 -22.12 -7.01 21.90
C ASP A 257 -20.63 -7.33 21.81
N SER A 258 -20.25 -8.53 21.42
CA SER A 258 -18.86 -8.92 21.27
C SER A 258 -18.17 -8.16 20.12
N PHE A 259 -18.88 -7.94 19.03
CA PHE A 259 -18.38 -7.14 17.90
C PHE A 259 -18.23 -5.66 18.30
N CYS A 260 -19.27 -5.06 18.89
CA CYS A 260 -19.25 -3.69 19.35
C CYS A 260 -18.11 -3.43 20.35
N ASN A 261 -17.94 -4.33 21.33
CA ASN A 261 -16.88 -4.25 22.32
C ASN A 261 -15.48 -4.42 21.70
N ALA A 262 -15.35 -5.27 20.69
CA ALA A 262 -14.07 -5.43 19.97
C ALA A 262 -13.66 -4.14 19.25
N ILE A 263 -14.59 -3.47 18.57
CA ILE A 263 -14.30 -2.20 17.88
C ILE A 263 -13.95 -1.10 18.89
N ARG A 264 -14.73 -0.94 19.96
CA ARG A 264 -14.45 0.02 21.04
C ARG A 264 -13.06 -0.21 21.64
N SER A 265 -12.73 -1.46 21.92
CA SER A 265 -11.42 -1.85 22.45
C SER A 265 -10.28 -1.50 21.50
N GLN A 266 -10.47 -1.62 20.18
CA GLN A 266 -9.46 -1.20 19.21
C GLN A 266 -9.25 0.32 19.21
N VAL A 267 -10.33 1.10 19.21
CA VAL A 267 -10.25 2.57 19.30
C VAL A 267 -9.58 2.99 20.59
N GLU A 268 -9.93 2.37 21.73
CA GLU A 268 -9.31 2.66 23.03
C GLU A 268 -7.81 2.37 23.06
N LYS A 269 -7.37 1.27 22.47
CA LYS A 269 -5.96 0.87 22.46
C LYS A 269 -5.11 1.67 21.50
N MET A 270 -5.65 1.96 20.31
CA MET A 270 -4.88 2.51 19.19
C MET A 270 -5.08 4.01 19.01
N GLY A 271 -6.17 4.58 19.56
CA GLY A 271 -6.50 5.97 19.37
C GLY A 271 -5.48 6.93 19.98
N ALA A 272 -5.12 7.95 19.24
CA ALA A 272 -4.22 8.99 19.70
C ALA A 272 -4.93 9.95 20.68
N ARG A 273 -4.20 10.39 21.70
CA ARG A 273 -4.63 11.46 22.62
C ARG A 273 -3.92 12.73 22.20
N TRP A 274 -4.68 13.63 21.60
CA TRP A 274 -4.14 14.89 21.07
C TRP A 274 -4.42 16.10 21.97
N ASP A 275 -5.14 15.87 23.06
CA ASP A 275 -5.60 16.87 24.02
C ASP A 275 -4.63 17.13 25.17
N THR A 276 -3.66 16.25 25.35
CA THR A 276 -2.63 16.40 26.37
C THR A 276 -1.26 16.38 25.73
N ASP A 277 -0.57 17.49 25.80
CA ASP A 277 0.88 17.56 25.86
C ASP A 277 1.61 16.95 24.62
N ILE A 278 1.08 17.26 23.41
CA ILE A 278 1.88 17.09 22.17
C ILE A 278 3.25 17.73 22.35
N LEU A 279 3.29 18.87 23.05
CA LEU A 279 4.53 19.55 23.42
C LEU A 279 5.39 18.68 24.33
N ASP A 280 4.80 18.03 25.33
CA ASP A 280 5.52 17.11 26.22
C ASP A 280 6.01 15.86 25.47
N LEU A 281 5.23 15.32 24.55
CA LEU A 281 5.68 14.24 23.67
C LEU A 281 6.84 14.69 22.77
N CYS A 282 6.82 15.92 22.29
CA CYS A 282 7.91 16.50 21.51
C CYS A 282 9.13 16.74 22.38
N HIS A 283 8.99 17.27 23.60
CA HIS A 283 10.06 17.46 24.57
C HIS A 283 10.71 16.12 24.95
N ASP A 284 9.92 15.14 25.36
CA ASP A 284 10.40 13.79 25.66
C ASP A 284 11.18 13.16 24.50
N SER A 285 10.72 13.42 23.27
CA SER A 285 11.37 12.94 22.05
C SER A 285 12.68 13.68 21.77
N LEU A 286 12.76 14.97 22.08
CA LEU A 286 13.95 15.78 21.92
C LEU A 286 15.01 15.45 22.97
N ASP A 287 14.64 15.21 24.21
CA ASP A 287 15.55 14.80 25.28
C ASP A 287 16.14 13.41 25.03
N LYS A 288 15.38 12.52 24.40
CA LYS A 288 15.85 11.23 23.92
C LYS A 288 16.66 11.31 22.61
N LYS A 289 16.80 12.48 22.01
CA LYS A 289 17.49 12.67 20.71
C LYS A 289 18.93 12.13 20.70
N HIS A 290 19.63 12.19 21.83
CA HIS A 290 20.98 11.62 21.97
C HIS A 290 20.99 10.08 21.89
N ALA A 291 20.03 9.42 22.51
CA ALA A 291 19.87 7.97 22.42
C ALA A 291 19.38 7.52 21.03
N LEU A 292 18.52 8.32 20.40
CA LEU A 292 17.96 8.01 19.08
C LEU A 292 18.93 8.27 17.91
N ARG A 293 19.97 9.10 18.10
CA ARG A 293 21.05 9.26 17.10
C ARG A 293 21.78 7.97 16.80
N GLN A 294 21.81 7.03 17.74
CA GLN A 294 22.40 5.71 17.50
C GLN A 294 21.49 4.76 16.72
N THR A 295 20.19 5.01 16.66
CA THR A 295 19.19 4.20 15.94
C THR A 295 18.76 4.79 14.61
N GLY A 296 19.25 5.98 14.26
CA GLY A 296 19.16 6.57 12.91
C GLY A 296 17.88 7.32 12.57
N TYR A 297 16.76 7.18 13.29
CA TYR A 297 15.54 7.95 13.03
C TYR A 297 14.57 7.98 14.22
N MET A 298 13.80 9.05 14.27
CA MET A 298 12.68 9.21 15.18
C MET A 298 11.37 9.21 14.39
N ARG A 299 10.39 8.43 14.84
CA ARG A 299 9.03 8.45 14.28
C ARG A 299 8.14 9.32 15.16
N ILE A 300 7.58 10.36 14.56
CA ILE A 300 6.52 11.16 15.18
C ILE A 300 5.21 10.76 14.49
N TYR A 301 4.27 10.23 15.26
CA TYR A 301 2.94 9.90 14.78
C TYR A 301 2.00 11.03 15.16
N CYS A 302 1.66 11.88 14.21
CA CYS A 302 0.66 12.92 14.42
C CYS A 302 -0.23 13.09 13.19
N PRO A 303 -1.48 13.53 13.34
CA PRO A 303 -2.31 13.94 12.21
C PRO A 303 -1.67 15.07 11.43
N ALA A 304 -1.92 15.09 10.11
CA ALA A 304 -1.29 16.06 9.22
C ALA A 304 -1.58 17.53 9.61
N TYR A 305 -2.74 17.82 10.21
CA TYR A 305 -3.09 19.17 10.67
C TYR A 305 -2.28 19.64 11.89
N LEU A 306 -1.60 18.75 12.59
CA LEU A 306 -0.71 19.08 13.72
C LEU A 306 0.75 19.16 13.30
N LEU A 307 1.11 18.77 12.07
CA LEU A 307 2.48 18.81 11.58
C LEU A 307 3.14 20.19 11.70
N PRO A 308 2.46 21.33 11.45
CA PRO A 308 3.07 22.63 11.64
C PRO A 308 3.54 22.86 13.08
N ILE A 309 2.73 22.44 14.06
CA ILE A 309 3.06 22.58 15.48
C ILE A 309 4.26 21.71 15.86
N VAL A 310 4.30 20.49 15.35
CA VAL A 310 5.38 19.51 15.64
C VAL A 310 6.67 19.85 14.89
N ALA A 311 6.59 20.49 13.71
CA ALA A 311 7.75 20.85 12.90
C ALA A 311 8.52 22.05 13.45
N ASP A 312 7.85 22.93 14.20
CA ASP A 312 8.47 24.11 14.81
C ASP A 312 9.25 23.77 16.11
N TYR A 313 9.19 22.53 16.57
CA TYR A 313 9.91 21.97 17.71
C TYR A 313 11.13 21.14 17.27
#